data_6608e139aa879295128ec35e838e6f42
#
_entry.id   6608e139aa879295128ec35e838e6f42
#
_cell.length_a   1.000
_cell.length_b   1.000
_cell.length_c   1.000
_cell.angle_alpha   90.00
_cell.angle_beta   90.00
_cell.angle_gamma   90.00
#
_symmetry.space_group_name_H-M   'P 1'
#
loop_
_entity.id
_entity.type
_entity.pdbx_description
1 polymer ?
#
loop_
_entity_poly.entity_id
_entity_poly.type
_entity_poly.pdbx_seq_one_letter_code
_entity_poly.pdbx_strand_id
1 'polypeptide(L)'
;MVYNKKRENNTIFDIVIVGAGPAGIAFACGFADTKIKIAIVDKLSKACISNPKIDGREIALTHHSVEILKKLNVWRNISSKSISVIKEARILDGNSTYFL
;
A
#
# COMPACT_ATOMS: atom_id res chain seq x y z
N MET A 1 4.49 38.59 -18.20
CA MET A 1 4.86 37.36 -17.47
C MET A 1 5.10 36.28 -18.53
N VAL A 2 6.36 35.98 -18.85
CA VAL A 2 6.70 34.98 -19.87
C VAL A 2 6.67 33.62 -19.24
N TYR A 3 5.65 32.81 -19.55
CA TYR A 3 5.56 31.42 -19.14
C TYR A 3 6.58 30.62 -19.96
N ASN A 4 7.74 30.35 -19.38
CA ASN A 4 8.75 29.52 -19.99
C ASN A 4 8.30 28.06 -19.90
N LYS A 5 7.57 27.59 -20.91
CA LYS A 5 7.14 26.20 -21.03
C LYS A 5 8.39 25.35 -21.33
N LYS A 6 9.12 24.92 -20.28
CA LYS A 6 10.04 23.81 -20.41
C LYS A 6 9.25 22.67 -21.05
N ARG A 7 9.73 22.15 -22.16
CA ARG A 7 9.23 20.92 -22.77
C ARG A 7 9.44 19.81 -21.73
N GLU A 8 8.42 19.57 -20.92
CA GLU A 8 8.38 18.37 -20.10
C GLU A 8 8.30 17.20 -21.08
N ASN A 9 9.21 16.26 -20.94
CA ASN A 9 9.11 14.98 -21.61
C ASN A 9 7.74 14.41 -21.23
N ASN A 10 6.80 14.41 -22.17
CA ASN A 10 5.47 13.84 -21.98
C ASN A 10 5.66 12.33 -21.77
N THR A 11 5.85 11.93 -20.52
CA THR A 11 5.88 10.52 -20.18
C THR A 11 4.44 10.04 -20.15
N ILE A 12 4.09 9.16 -21.08
CA ILE A 12 2.77 8.53 -21.14
C ILE A 12 2.80 7.32 -20.21
N PHE A 13 1.84 7.24 -19.30
CA PHE A 13 1.60 6.11 -18.44
C PHE A 13 0.34 5.37 -18.88
N ASP A 14 0.36 4.05 -18.79
CA ASP A 14 -0.78 3.20 -19.11
C ASP A 14 -1.79 3.16 -17.94
N ILE A 15 -1.28 3.23 -16.72
CA ILE A 15 -2.08 3.21 -15.48
C ILE A 15 -1.60 4.30 -14.55
N VAL A 16 -2.54 5.00 -13.92
CA VAL A 16 -2.27 5.93 -12.82
C VAL A 16 -2.97 5.43 -11.56
N ILE A 17 -2.21 5.22 -10.50
CA ILE A 17 -2.70 4.79 -9.19
C ILE A 17 -2.70 6.01 -8.27
N VAL A 18 -3.83 6.33 -7.69
CA VAL A 18 -3.95 7.40 -6.70
C VAL A 18 -3.91 6.79 -5.31
N GLY A 19 -2.83 7.06 -4.59
CA GLY A 19 -2.52 6.53 -3.28
C GLY A 19 -1.40 5.49 -3.30
N ALA A 20 -0.31 5.78 -2.57
CA ALA A 20 0.83 4.87 -2.36
C ALA A 20 0.70 4.07 -1.07
N GLY A 21 -0.52 3.73 -0.68
CA GLY A 21 -0.80 2.81 0.42
C GLY A 21 -0.52 1.35 0.04
N PRO A 22 -0.66 0.41 1.00
CA PRO A 22 -0.35 -1.00 0.78
C PRO A 22 -1.07 -1.61 -0.42
N ALA A 23 -2.35 -1.28 -0.63
CA ALA A 23 -3.14 -1.78 -1.75
C ALA A 23 -2.63 -1.24 -3.10
N GLY A 24 -2.39 0.08 -3.20
CA GLY A 24 -1.90 0.69 -4.43
C GLY A 24 -0.52 0.19 -4.84
N ILE A 25 0.39 0.06 -3.86
CA ILE A 25 1.73 -0.47 -4.10
C ILE A 25 1.67 -1.95 -4.46
N ALA A 26 0.87 -2.78 -3.77
CA ALA A 26 0.72 -4.19 -4.09
C ALA A 26 0.17 -4.39 -5.51
N PHE A 27 -0.83 -3.58 -5.90
CA PHE A 27 -1.34 -3.59 -7.26
C PHE A 27 -0.24 -3.28 -8.28
N ALA A 28 0.55 -2.22 -8.06
CA ALA A 28 1.66 -1.87 -8.94
C ALA A 28 2.71 -2.99 -9.04
N CYS A 29 3.03 -3.66 -7.93
CA CYS A 29 3.95 -4.81 -7.90
C CYS A 29 3.47 -5.97 -8.78
N GLY A 30 2.16 -6.15 -8.95
CA GLY A 30 1.60 -7.17 -9.82
C GLY A 30 1.96 -6.99 -11.30
N PHE A 31 2.43 -5.82 -11.70
CA PHE A 31 2.84 -5.50 -13.08
C PHE A 31 4.36 -5.37 -13.24
N ALA A 32 5.15 -5.72 -12.20
CA ALA A 32 6.60 -5.50 -12.19
C ALA A 32 7.32 -6.15 -13.40
N ASP A 33 6.85 -7.31 -13.84
CA ASP A 33 7.44 -8.06 -14.97
C ASP A 33 6.73 -7.79 -16.30
N THR A 34 5.98 -6.69 -16.40
CA THR A 34 5.27 -6.31 -17.61
C THR A 34 5.88 -5.05 -18.22
N LYS A 35 5.46 -4.72 -19.46
CA LYS A 35 5.84 -3.47 -20.13
C LYS A 35 4.90 -2.30 -19.79
N ILE A 36 3.92 -2.52 -18.91
CA ILE A 36 2.94 -1.52 -18.50
C ILE A 36 3.63 -0.45 -17.65
N LYS A 37 3.48 0.80 -18.07
CA LYS A 37 4.02 1.96 -17.37
C LYS A 37 3.02 2.45 -16.35
N ILE A 38 3.39 2.40 -15.08
CA ILE A 38 2.52 2.79 -13.96
C ILE A 38 3.08 4.04 -13.29
N ALA A 39 2.21 5.03 -13.08
CA ALA A 39 2.48 6.14 -12.19
C ALA A 39 1.72 5.93 -10.88
N ILE A 40 2.37 6.21 -9.76
CA ILE A 40 1.73 6.26 -8.45
C ILE A 40 1.77 7.72 -7.97
N VAL A 41 0.62 8.26 -7.64
CA VAL A 41 0.46 9.64 -7.13
C VAL A 41 0.01 9.58 -5.69
N ASP A 42 0.72 10.26 -4.80
CA ASP A 42 0.37 10.36 -3.39
C ASP A 42 0.60 11.79 -2.90
N LYS A 43 -0.13 12.18 -1.85
CA LYS A 43 0.07 13.46 -1.15
C LYS A 43 1.39 13.52 -0.39
N LEU A 44 1.94 12.38 -0.01
CA LEU A 44 3.21 12.27 0.69
C LEU A 44 4.35 12.14 -0.31
N SER A 45 5.51 12.69 0.04
CA SER A 45 6.72 12.49 -0.75
C SER A 45 7.21 11.04 -0.65
N LYS A 46 7.97 10.60 -1.67
CA LYS A 46 8.59 9.26 -1.67
C LYS A 46 9.42 9.01 -0.41
N ALA A 47 10.12 10.02 0.10
CA ALA A 47 10.91 9.92 1.33
C ALA A 47 10.03 9.63 2.56
N CYS A 48 8.88 10.30 2.67
CA CYS A 48 7.93 10.06 3.76
C CYS A 48 7.29 8.66 3.67
N ILE A 49 7.01 8.18 2.45
CA ILE A 49 6.45 6.84 2.25
C ILE A 49 7.48 5.76 2.58
N SER A 50 8.75 5.96 2.19
CA SER A 50 9.83 4.99 2.43
C SER A 50 10.29 4.94 3.89
N ASN A 51 10.07 6.01 4.65
CA ASN A 51 10.42 6.10 6.06
C ASN A 51 9.27 6.73 6.85
N PRO A 52 8.15 6.00 7.02
CA PRO A 52 6.96 6.53 7.68
C PRO A 52 7.22 6.75 9.16
N LYS A 53 6.62 7.81 9.71
CA LYS A 53 6.58 8.01 11.15
C LYS A 53 5.72 6.92 11.80
N ILE A 54 6.14 6.45 12.96
CA ILE A 54 5.32 5.53 13.77
C ILE A 54 4.07 6.30 14.23
N ASP A 55 2.91 5.83 13.84
CA ASP A 55 1.62 6.46 14.14
C ASP A 55 0.67 5.55 14.94
N GLY A 56 1.17 4.39 15.38
CA GLY A 56 0.44 3.42 16.18
C GLY A 56 -0.62 2.62 15.42
N ARG A 57 -0.73 2.81 14.10
CA ARG A 57 -1.69 2.03 13.29
C ARG A 57 -1.14 0.65 12.98
N GLU A 58 -2.03 -0.33 13.05
CA GLU A 58 -1.79 -1.70 12.62
C GLU A 58 -2.69 -2.05 11.44
N ILE A 59 -2.23 -2.94 10.60
CA ILE A 59 -2.99 -3.40 9.43
C ILE A 59 -3.30 -4.88 9.63
N ALA A 60 -4.58 -5.20 9.74
CA ALA A 60 -5.05 -6.57 9.75
C ALA A 60 -5.09 -7.13 8.32
N LEU A 61 -4.46 -8.27 8.13
CA LEU A 61 -4.43 -8.97 6.85
C LEU A 61 -5.12 -10.33 6.98
N THR A 62 -5.94 -10.66 6.00
CA THR A 62 -6.45 -12.03 5.86
C THR A 62 -5.36 -12.98 5.38
N HIS A 63 -5.54 -14.27 5.58
CA HIS A 63 -4.63 -15.29 5.03
C HIS A 63 -4.48 -15.14 3.51
N HIS A 64 -5.58 -14.84 2.80
CA HIS A 64 -5.54 -14.62 1.35
C HIS A 64 -4.68 -13.41 0.97
N SER A 65 -4.77 -12.30 1.70
CA SER A 65 -3.92 -11.13 1.48
C SER A 65 -2.44 -11.45 1.70
N VAL A 66 -2.12 -12.25 2.71
CA VAL A 66 -0.76 -12.72 2.96
C VAL A 66 -0.24 -13.57 1.79
N GLU A 67 -1.06 -14.48 1.24
CA GLU A 67 -0.68 -15.28 0.08
C GLU A 67 -0.41 -14.41 -1.16
N ILE A 68 -1.20 -13.36 -1.39
CA ILE A 68 -0.93 -12.39 -2.45
C ILE A 68 0.43 -11.71 -2.25
N LEU A 69 0.71 -11.21 -1.03
CA LEU A 69 1.99 -10.56 -0.72
C LEU A 69 3.18 -11.51 -0.86
N LYS A 70 3.00 -12.80 -0.57
CA LYS A 70 4.02 -13.83 -0.83
C LYS A 70 4.27 -13.99 -2.33
N LYS A 71 3.23 -14.10 -3.14
CA LYS A 71 3.34 -14.22 -4.61
C LYS A 71 4.02 -13.00 -5.23
N LEU A 72 3.78 -11.81 -4.67
CA LEU A 72 4.44 -10.57 -5.08
C LEU A 72 5.88 -10.41 -4.55
N ASN A 73 6.41 -11.40 -3.83
CA ASN A 73 7.71 -11.35 -3.16
C ASN A 73 7.88 -10.19 -2.15
N VAL A 74 6.79 -9.61 -1.68
CA VAL A 74 6.79 -8.51 -0.70
C VAL A 74 6.89 -9.03 0.73
N TRP A 75 6.20 -10.13 1.03
CA TRP A 75 6.09 -10.69 2.38
C TRP A 75 7.44 -10.94 3.05
N ARG A 76 8.42 -11.44 2.32
CA ARG A 76 9.77 -11.72 2.85
C ARG A 76 10.51 -10.49 3.37
N ASN A 77 10.09 -9.29 2.98
CA ASN A 77 10.72 -8.03 3.40
C ASN A 77 10.10 -7.50 4.71
N ILE A 78 9.04 -8.12 5.21
CA ILE A 78 8.39 -7.74 6.47
C ILE A 78 9.05 -8.51 7.60
N SER A 79 9.57 -7.77 8.59
CA SER A 79 10.19 -8.39 9.77
C SER A 79 9.19 -9.23 10.55
N SER A 80 9.56 -10.44 10.95
CA SER A 80 8.73 -11.29 11.81
C SER A 80 8.37 -10.64 13.14
N LYS A 81 9.21 -9.72 13.63
CA LYS A 81 8.94 -8.94 14.85
C LYS A 81 7.80 -7.94 14.68
N SER A 82 7.44 -7.61 13.43
CA SER A 82 6.34 -6.70 13.09
C SER A 82 5.06 -7.45 12.73
N ILE A 83 5.01 -8.76 12.94
CA ILE A 83 3.87 -9.60 12.59
C ILE A 83 3.33 -10.24 13.87
N SER A 84 2.03 -10.05 14.13
CA SER A 84 1.29 -10.70 15.19
C SER A 84 0.13 -11.50 14.62
N VAL A 85 -0.12 -12.69 15.15
CA VAL A 85 -1.26 -13.51 14.73
C VAL A 85 -2.50 -13.06 15.50
N ILE A 86 -3.54 -12.67 14.77
CA ILE A 86 -4.85 -12.38 15.36
C ILE A 86 -5.51 -13.73 15.68
N LYS A 87 -5.77 -13.96 16.96
CA LYS A 87 -6.42 -15.19 17.44
C LYS A 87 -7.93 -15.06 17.50
N GLU A 88 -8.41 -13.85 17.74
CA GLU A 88 -9.82 -13.57 17.93
C GLU A 88 -10.14 -12.15 17.48
N ALA A 89 -11.28 -11.96 16.83
CA ALA A 89 -11.86 -10.65 16.52
C ALA A 89 -13.26 -10.61 17.10
N ARG A 90 -13.57 -9.57 17.87
CA ARG A 90 -14.89 -9.40 18.50
C ARG A 90 -15.52 -8.12 18.00
N ILE A 91 -16.78 -8.21 17.61
CA ILE A 91 -17.60 -7.04 17.30
C ILE A 91 -18.47 -6.78 18.54
N LEU A 92 -18.30 -5.58 19.11
CA LEU A 92 -19.05 -5.13 20.27
C LEU A 92 -20.09 -4.09 19.83
N ASP A 93 -21.32 -4.25 20.28
CA ASP A 93 -22.39 -3.30 20.05
C ASP A 93 -22.67 -2.53 21.37
N GLY A 94 -21.97 -1.40 21.54
CA GLY A 94 -22.10 -0.54 22.72
C GLY A 94 -21.95 -1.29 24.04
N ASN A 95 -22.96 -1.21 24.91
CA ASN A 95 -23.00 -1.87 26.20
C ASN A 95 -23.65 -3.26 26.16
N SER A 96 -23.89 -3.82 24.98
CA SER A 96 -24.45 -5.17 24.84
C SER A 96 -23.52 -6.21 25.42
N THR A 97 -24.09 -7.21 26.11
CA THR A 97 -23.36 -8.39 26.58
C THR A 97 -23.16 -9.41 25.47
N TYR A 98 -23.79 -9.21 24.32
CA TYR A 98 -23.65 -10.09 23.16
C TYR A 98 -22.52 -9.57 22.26
N PHE A 99 -21.72 -10.50 21.75
CA PHE A 99 -20.66 -10.25 20.76
C PHE A 99 -20.71 -11.33 19.68
N LEU A 100 -20.28 -10.96 18.47
CA LEU A 100 -20.10 -11.87 17.35
C LEU A 100 -18.62 -12.15 17.14
#